data_80b483904f7906f75f0e076ab110fda6
#
_entry.id   80b483904f7906f75f0e076ab110fda6
#
_cell.length_a   1.000
_cell.length_b   1.000
_cell.length_c   1.000
_cell.angle_alpha   90.00
_cell.angle_beta   90.00
_cell.angle_gamma   90.00
#
_symmetry.space_group_name_H-M   'P 1'
#
loop_
_entity.id
_entity.type
_entity.pdbx_description
1 polymer ?
#
loop_
_entity_poly.entity_id
_entity_poly.type
_entity_poly.pdbx_seq_one_letter_code
_entity_poly.pdbx_strand_id
1 'polypeptide(L)'
;RLETVLTERCRLVAITHCSNVTGAMTDVARIVAAARAVGAKIMLDGAQRAPHGRVDVRKLDVDFYVFSGHKTYGPTGIGVLWGRRELLEAMPPFMTGGQMIENVTLTNATFRPPPRRFEAGTPPIGPAIGLGAALDWMQARDWRAIQAHERELTRRLIDGLTIFEGVRVLGPLDTHNRRGVVTFSIKGFSAEDVCRFLDGKGVALRGGYHCAQPLVRAFGVDGAARASL
;
A
#
# COMPACT_ATOMS: atom_id res chain seq x y z
N ARG A 1 -0.05 18.73 -8.08
CA ARG A 1 1.15 19.53 -8.38
C ARG A 1 2.43 18.68 -8.30
N LEU A 2 2.40 17.50 -8.90
CA LEU A 2 3.56 16.62 -8.93
C LEU A 2 4.71 17.30 -9.71
N GLU A 3 4.36 17.89 -10.83
CA GLU A 3 5.29 18.51 -11.78
C GLU A 3 6.07 19.70 -11.16
N THR A 4 5.53 20.30 -10.11
CA THR A 4 6.20 21.43 -9.43
C THR A 4 7.24 21.00 -8.38
N VAL A 5 7.24 19.71 -7.98
CA VAL A 5 8.18 19.18 -6.99
C VAL A 5 9.22 18.24 -7.59
N LEU A 6 8.98 17.72 -8.80
CA LEU A 6 9.93 16.88 -9.51
C LEU A 6 10.96 17.75 -10.25
N THR A 7 12.23 17.48 -10.00
CA THR A 7 13.35 18.13 -10.66
C THR A 7 14.35 17.06 -11.12
N GLU A 8 15.32 17.43 -11.94
CA GLU A 8 16.42 16.54 -12.38
C GLU A 8 17.27 15.98 -11.22
N ARG A 9 17.15 16.56 -10.03
CA ARG A 9 17.78 16.04 -8.80
C ARG A 9 17.02 14.88 -8.19
N CYS A 10 15.75 14.65 -8.60
CA CYS A 10 14.94 13.54 -8.11
C CYS A 10 15.48 12.23 -8.69
N ARG A 11 15.86 11.29 -7.83
CA ARG A 11 16.37 9.97 -8.23
C ARG A 11 15.33 8.87 -8.09
N LEU A 12 14.41 9.03 -7.14
CA LEU A 12 13.36 8.05 -6.86
C LEU A 12 12.06 8.77 -6.46
N VAL A 13 10.97 8.37 -7.08
CA VAL A 13 9.60 8.71 -6.67
C VAL A 13 9.02 7.49 -5.97
N ALA A 14 8.89 7.56 -4.65
CA ALA A 14 8.23 6.54 -3.84
C ALA A 14 6.85 7.03 -3.41
N ILE A 15 5.79 6.34 -3.82
CA ILE A 15 4.41 6.76 -3.57
C ILE A 15 3.49 5.57 -3.33
N THR A 16 2.44 5.76 -2.53
CA THR A 16 1.43 4.71 -2.34
C THR A 16 0.60 4.48 -3.61
N HIS A 17 0.28 3.23 -3.90
CA HIS A 17 -0.60 2.86 -5.02
C HIS A 17 -2.08 3.05 -4.65
N CYS A 18 -2.43 2.86 -3.38
CA CYS A 18 -3.76 3.08 -2.83
C CYS A 18 -3.62 3.65 -1.41
N SER A 19 -4.32 4.73 -1.12
CA SER A 19 -4.27 5.36 0.20
C SER A 19 -4.96 4.51 1.26
N ASN A 20 -4.26 4.26 2.36
CA ASN A 20 -4.81 3.58 3.54
C ASN A 20 -5.75 4.45 4.39
N VAL A 21 -5.83 5.75 4.09
CA VAL A 21 -6.76 6.69 4.72
C VAL A 21 -7.97 6.91 3.84
N THR A 22 -7.76 7.35 2.63
CA THR A 22 -8.86 7.79 1.76
C THR A 22 -9.37 6.70 0.80
N GLY A 23 -8.66 5.57 0.69
CA GLY A 23 -8.94 4.56 -0.34
C GLY A 23 -8.61 5.02 -1.77
N ALA A 24 -8.22 6.28 -1.96
CA ALA A 24 -7.92 6.84 -3.27
C ALA A 24 -6.80 6.07 -3.99
N MET A 25 -7.03 5.79 -5.26
CA MET A 25 -6.05 5.18 -6.15
C MET A 25 -5.15 6.25 -6.76
N THR A 26 -3.87 5.97 -6.80
CA THR A 26 -2.90 6.83 -7.49
C THR A 26 -3.04 6.66 -9.01
N ASP A 27 -3.05 7.77 -9.74
CA ASP A 27 -2.88 7.77 -11.20
C ASP A 27 -1.43 7.42 -11.55
N VAL A 28 -1.16 6.12 -11.63
CA VAL A 28 0.18 5.57 -11.83
C VAL A 28 0.76 6.01 -13.18
N ALA A 29 -0.05 6.03 -14.23
CA ALA A 29 0.43 6.41 -15.56
C ALA A 29 0.98 7.84 -15.59
N ARG A 30 0.26 8.78 -14.97
CA ARG A 30 0.71 10.18 -14.81
C ARG A 30 2.00 10.28 -13.99
N ILE A 31 2.08 9.54 -12.87
CA ILE A 31 3.28 9.52 -12.00
C ILE A 31 4.48 8.97 -12.76
N VAL A 32 4.29 7.87 -13.49
CA VAL A 32 5.35 7.25 -14.31
C VAL A 32 5.85 8.23 -15.35
N ALA A 33 4.96 8.86 -16.12
CA ALA A 33 5.34 9.84 -17.14
C ALA A 33 6.14 11.01 -16.55
N ALA A 34 5.67 11.58 -15.43
CA ALA A 34 6.34 12.70 -14.78
C ALA A 34 7.72 12.32 -14.20
N ALA A 35 7.84 11.14 -13.59
CA ALA A 35 9.11 10.67 -13.04
C ALA A 35 10.13 10.36 -14.15
N ARG A 36 9.68 9.71 -15.23
CA ARG A 36 10.55 9.41 -16.39
C ARG A 36 11.06 10.70 -17.06
N ALA A 37 10.25 11.76 -17.12
CA ALA A 37 10.65 13.04 -17.70
C ALA A 37 11.86 13.69 -17.01
N VAL A 38 12.06 13.39 -15.71
CA VAL A 38 13.23 13.87 -14.93
C VAL A 38 14.27 12.78 -14.67
N GLY A 39 14.14 11.60 -15.30
CA GLY A 39 15.07 10.47 -15.12
C GLY A 39 14.95 9.73 -13.79
N ALA A 40 13.91 9.98 -13.00
CA ALA A 40 13.69 9.34 -11.71
C ALA A 40 13.14 7.91 -11.85
N LYS A 41 13.54 7.01 -10.93
CA LYS A 41 12.95 5.69 -10.75
C LYS A 41 11.64 5.79 -9.98
N ILE A 42 10.82 4.73 -10.07
CA ILE A 42 9.48 4.72 -9.45
C ILE A 42 9.32 3.48 -8.59
N MET A 43 8.94 3.71 -7.32
CA MET A 43 8.53 2.67 -6.39
C MET A 43 7.07 2.89 -5.96
N LEU A 44 6.24 1.88 -6.12
CA LEU A 44 4.88 1.88 -5.59
C LEU A 44 4.80 1.05 -4.31
N ASP A 45 4.28 1.67 -3.26
CA ASP A 45 3.79 0.95 -2.10
C ASP A 45 2.39 0.41 -2.39
N GLY A 46 2.32 -0.89 -2.63
CA GLY A 46 1.11 -1.63 -2.93
C GLY A 46 0.42 -2.24 -1.72
N ALA A 47 0.85 -1.92 -0.48
CA ALA A 47 0.33 -2.57 0.73
C ALA A 47 -1.20 -2.50 0.86
N GLN A 48 -1.82 -1.44 0.39
CA GLN A 48 -3.29 -1.30 0.34
C GLN A 48 -3.91 -1.67 -1.02
N ARG A 49 -3.11 -1.84 -2.07
CA ARG A 49 -3.63 -2.18 -3.40
C ARG A 49 -3.59 -3.68 -3.68
N ALA A 50 -2.54 -4.36 -3.23
CA ALA A 50 -2.33 -5.79 -3.49
C ALA A 50 -3.51 -6.68 -3.01
N PRO A 51 -4.13 -6.45 -1.83
CA PRO A 51 -5.26 -7.26 -1.37
C PRO A 51 -6.56 -7.08 -2.17
N HIS A 52 -6.68 -6.05 -2.99
CA HIS A 52 -7.89 -5.74 -3.77
C HIS A 52 -7.82 -6.20 -5.23
N GLY A 53 -6.97 -7.17 -5.56
CA GLY A 53 -6.93 -7.79 -6.87
C GLY A 53 -5.56 -7.82 -7.53
N ARG A 54 -5.51 -8.39 -8.72
CA ARG A 54 -4.27 -8.59 -9.46
C ARG A 54 -3.55 -7.28 -9.75
N VAL A 55 -2.24 -7.30 -9.63
CA VAL A 55 -1.33 -6.21 -10.00
C VAL A 55 -0.35 -6.74 -11.03
N ASP A 56 -0.30 -6.10 -12.19
CA ASP A 56 0.67 -6.39 -13.23
C ASP A 56 1.74 -5.28 -13.27
N VAL A 57 2.86 -5.53 -12.62
CA VAL A 57 3.95 -4.56 -12.47
C VAL A 57 4.60 -4.18 -13.82
N ARG A 58 4.51 -5.06 -14.83
CA ARG A 58 5.03 -4.77 -16.18
C ARG A 58 4.15 -3.74 -16.89
N LYS A 59 2.81 -3.90 -16.76
CA LYS A 59 1.83 -2.94 -17.33
C LYS A 59 1.87 -1.59 -16.61
N LEU A 60 2.21 -1.57 -15.32
CA LEU A 60 2.39 -0.34 -14.57
C LEU A 60 3.66 0.42 -14.94
N ASP A 61 4.63 -0.24 -15.57
CA ASP A 61 5.95 0.29 -15.95
C ASP A 61 6.74 0.93 -14.79
N VAL A 62 6.59 0.36 -13.59
CA VAL A 62 7.32 0.80 -12.40
C VAL A 62 8.66 0.07 -12.25
N ASP A 63 9.55 0.61 -11.44
CA ASP A 63 10.88 0.04 -11.20
C ASP A 63 10.90 -0.86 -9.96
N PHE A 64 10.07 -0.52 -8.95
CA PHE A 64 9.91 -1.30 -7.73
C PHE A 64 8.44 -1.35 -7.31
N TYR A 65 8.06 -2.45 -6.69
CA TYR A 65 6.74 -2.65 -6.09
C TYR A 65 6.86 -3.38 -4.76
N VAL A 66 6.23 -2.86 -3.70
CA VAL A 66 6.32 -3.46 -2.37
C VAL A 66 4.94 -3.74 -1.80
N PHE A 67 4.78 -4.86 -1.08
CA PHE A 67 3.57 -5.14 -0.31
C PHE A 67 3.85 -6.04 0.89
N SER A 68 2.91 -6.07 1.85
CA SER A 68 2.99 -6.85 3.08
C SER A 68 2.11 -8.10 3.01
N GLY A 69 2.63 -9.23 3.46
CA GLY A 69 1.89 -10.50 3.46
C GLY A 69 0.62 -10.44 4.29
N HIS A 70 0.69 -9.91 5.52
CA HIS A 70 -0.46 -9.85 6.44
C HIS A 70 -1.64 -8.97 5.97
N LYS A 71 -1.43 -8.10 4.99
CA LYS A 71 -2.51 -7.34 4.34
C LYS A 71 -3.04 -8.04 3.09
N THR A 72 -2.34 -9.07 2.60
CA THR A 72 -2.64 -9.79 1.36
C THR A 72 -3.03 -11.24 1.69
N TYR A 73 -3.93 -11.39 2.66
CA TYR A 73 -4.47 -12.67 3.16
C TYR A 73 -3.42 -13.65 3.71
N GLY A 74 -2.15 -13.24 3.75
CA GLY A 74 -1.03 -14.04 4.21
C GLY A 74 -0.67 -13.80 5.67
N PRO A 75 0.35 -14.51 6.19
CA PRO A 75 0.80 -14.36 7.57
C PRO A 75 1.57 -13.06 7.81
N THR A 76 1.77 -12.74 9.09
CA THR A 76 2.71 -11.71 9.54
C THR A 76 4.16 -12.15 9.33
N GLY A 77 5.11 -11.20 9.42
CA GLY A 77 6.55 -11.48 9.35
C GLY A 77 7.10 -11.71 7.95
N ILE A 78 6.29 -11.46 6.91
CA ILE A 78 6.74 -11.52 5.52
C ILE A 78 6.17 -10.38 4.68
N GLY A 79 6.95 -9.94 3.70
CA GLY A 79 6.55 -9.03 2.64
C GLY A 79 7.35 -9.29 1.38
N VAL A 80 7.01 -8.61 0.32
CA VAL A 80 7.66 -8.77 -0.98
C VAL A 80 8.09 -7.40 -1.50
N LEU A 81 9.34 -7.31 -1.94
CA LEU A 81 9.82 -6.25 -2.81
C LEU A 81 10.13 -6.86 -4.19
N TRP A 82 9.35 -6.47 -5.17
CA TRP A 82 9.68 -6.72 -6.57
C TRP A 82 10.49 -5.53 -7.12
N GLY A 83 11.52 -5.82 -7.92
CA GLY A 83 12.31 -4.82 -8.62
C GLY A 83 12.74 -5.29 -9.99
N ARG A 84 13.00 -4.35 -10.91
CA ARG A 84 13.60 -4.66 -12.20
C ARG A 84 14.97 -5.28 -11.97
N ARG A 85 15.25 -6.38 -12.69
CA ARG A 85 16.47 -7.18 -12.49
C ARG A 85 17.72 -6.32 -12.59
N GLU A 86 17.84 -5.51 -13.63
CA GLU A 86 18.99 -4.65 -13.88
C GLU A 86 19.26 -3.64 -12.76
N LEU A 87 18.21 -3.16 -12.11
CA LEU A 87 18.34 -2.26 -10.95
C LEU A 87 18.78 -3.02 -9.70
N LEU A 88 18.20 -4.20 -9.45
CA LEU A 88 18.60 -5.03 -8.33
C LEU A 88 20.05 -5.52 -8.47
N GLU A 89 20.51 -5.83 -9.68
CA GLU A 89 21.90 -6.23 -9.94
C GLU A 89 22.89 -5.09 -9.69
N ALA A 90 22.50 -3.86 -9.94
CA ALA A 90 23.32 -2.67 -9.70
C ALA A 90 23.35 -2.22 -8.23
N MET A 91 22.40 -2.70 -7.39
CA MET A 91 22.30 -2.29 -5.98
C MET A 91 23.26 -3.09 -5.10
N PRO A 92 23.94 -2.44 -4.14
CA PRO A 92 24.64 -3.16 -3.06
C PRO A 92 23.63 -3.85 -2.13
N PRO A 93 24.05 -4.86 -1.35
CA PRO A 93 23.20 -5.45 -0.32
C PRO A 93 22.87 -4.42 0.75
N PHE A 94 21.64 -4.46 1.28
CA PHE A 94 21.19 -3.61 2.38
C PHE A 94 21.66 -4.15 3.74
N MET A 95 21.55 -5.46 3.92
CA MET A 95 22.05 -6.18 5.09
C MET A 95 22.93 -7.35 4.63
N THR A 96 23.90 -7.72 5.44
CA THR A 96 24.77 -8.86 5.18
C THR A 96 24.57 -9.94 6.24
N GLY A 97 24.82 -11.20 5.84
CA GLY A 97 24.65 -12.34 6.73
C GLY A 97 24.82 -13.67 5.98
N GLY A 98 24.45 -14.75 6.61
CA GLY A 98 24.50 -16.07 5.99
C GLY A 98 23.66 -16.16 4.72
N GLN A 99 23.99 -17.11 3.85
CA GLN A 99 23.30 -17.48 2.61
C GLN A 99 23.36 -16.47 1.45
N MET A 100 23.60 -15.17 1.70
CA MET A 100 23.66 -14.15 0.67
C MET A 100 25.11 -13.84 0.21
N ILE A 101 26.11 -14.31 0.94
CA ILE A 101 27.54 -14.19 0.63
C ILE A 101 27.94 -15.28 -0.36
N GLU A 102 28.74 -14.93 -1.35
CA GLU A 102 29.40 -15.86 -2.27
C GLU A 102 30.80 -16.22 -1.78
N ASN A 103 31.60 -15.21 -1.44
CA ASN A 103 32.92 -15.36 -0.85
C ASN A 103 33.16 -14.26 0.18
N VAL A 104 33.93 -14.58 1.24
CA VAL A 104 34.32 -13.62 2.28
C VAL A 104 35.75 -13.87 2.72
N THR A 105 36.50 -12.78 2.89
CA THR A 105 37.85 -12.75 3.47
C THR A 105 37.88 -11.82 4.67
N LEU A 106 39.01 -11.65 5.31
CA LEU A 106 39.15 -10.68 6.41
C LEU A 106 38.92 -9.23 5.99
N THR A 107 39.07 -8.90 4.74
CA THR A 107 39.04 -7.52 4.22
C THR A 107 38.02 -7.28 3.11
N ASN A 108 37.40 -8.32 2.58
CA ASN A 108 36.48 -8.18 1.44
C ASN A 108 35.39 -9.27 1.44
N ALA A 109 34.28 -8.96 0.78
CA ALA A 109 33.20 -9.93 0.53
C ALA A 109 32.62 -9.74 -0.86
N THR A 110 32.21 -10.85 -1.49
CA THR A 110 31.37 -10.88 -2.69
C THR A 110 30.03 -11.48 -2.37
N PHE A 111 29.00 -11.07 -3.10
CA PHE A 111 27.62 -11.39 -2.80
C PHE A 111 26.94 -12.10 -3.95
N ARG A 112 26.04 -12.99 -3.62
CA ARG A 112 25.22 -13.71 -4.60
C ARG A 112 24.35 -12.75 -5.42
N PRO A 113 23.94 -13.14 -6.63
CA PRO A 113 23.02 -12.34 -7.41
C PRO A 113 21.63 -12.20 -6.72
N PRO A 114 20.83 -11.18 -7.09
CA PRO A 114 19.44 -11.11 -6.68
C PRO A 114 18.64 -12.38 -7.06
N PRO A 115 17.63 -12.78 -6.27
CA PRO A 115 17.14 -12.12 -5.06
C PRO A 115 17.98 -12.39 -3.80
N ARG A 116 18.84 -13.41 -3.79
CA ARG A 116 19.59 -13.86 -2.59
C ARG A 116 20.47 -12.78 -1.97
N ARG A 117 20.98 -11.85 -2.76
CA ARG A 117 21.77 -10.70 -2.30
C ARG A 117 21.07 -9.87 -1.23
N PHE A 118 19.73 -9.84 -1.25
CA PHE A 118 18.91 -9.03 -0.34
C PHE A 118 18.23 -9.84 0.76
N GLU A 119 18.52 -11.14 0.87
CA GLU A 119 17.89 -12.08 1.80
C GLU A 119 18.95 -12.65 2.74
N ALA A 120 19.38 -11.83 3.71
CA ALA A 120 20.42 -12.21 4.67
C ALA A 120 19.87 -13.12 5.78
N GLY A 121 20.54 -14.24 6.02
CA GLY A 121 20.22 -15.21 7.07
C GLY A 121 19.13 -16.20 6.65
N THR A 122 18.64 -16.95 7.62
CA THR A 122 17.55 -17.93 7.40
C THR A 122 16.26 -17.18 7.10
N PRO A 123 15.60 -17.44 5.94
CA PRO A 123 14.36 -16.74 5.60
C PRO A 123 13.19 -17.15 6.50
N PRO A 124 12.12 -16.38 6.59
CA PRO A 124 10.91 -16.74 7.33
C PRO A 124 10.13 -17.84 6.59
N ILE A 125 10.61 -19.10 6.67
CA ILE A 125 10.15 -20.22 5.83
C ILE A 125 8.65 -20.45 5.95
N GLY A 126 8.12 -20.57 7.19
CA GLY A 126 6.69 -20.76 7.42
C GLY A 126 5.82 -19.63 6.83
N PRO A 127 6.13 -18.36 7.15
CA PRO A 127 5.44 -17.22 6.52
C PRO A 127 5.54 -17.19 5.00
N ALA A 128 6.68 -17.59 4.41
CA ALA A 128 6.83 -17.63 2.95
C ALA A 128 5.89 -18.63 2.29
N ILE A 129 5.81 -19.85 2.86
CA ILE A 129 4.88 -20.89 2.40
C ILE A 129 3.42 -20.42 2.56
N GLY A 130 3.09 -19.83 3.72
CA GLY A 130 1.75 -19.32 3.98
C GLY A 130 1.35 -18.17 3.03
N LEU A 131 2.29 -17.26 2.69
CA LEU A 131 2.04 -16.23 1.69
C LEU A 131 1.83 -16.84 0.30
N GLY A 132 2.60 -17.85 -0.08
CA GLY A 132 2.40 -18.60 -1.34
C GLY A 132 0.98 -19.14 -1.44
N ALA A 133 0.51 -19.84 -0.41
CA ALA A 133 -0.86 -20.38 -0.35
C ALA A 133 -1.93 -19.26 -0.43
N ALA A 134 -1.71 -18.12 0.23
CA ALA A 134 -2.60 -16.97 0.14
C ALA A 134 -2.68 -16.38 -1.27
N LEU A 135 -1.54 -16.28 -1.96
CA LEU A 135 -1.49 -15.78 -3.34
C LEU A 135 -2.16 -16.74 -4.32
N ASP A 136 -2.00 -18.05 -4.14
CA ASP A 136 -2.70 -19.07 -4.94
C ASP A 136 -4.22 -18.98 -4.73
N TRP A 137 -4.65 -18.83 -3.48
CA TRP A 137 -6.07 -18.60 -3.17
C TRP A 137 -6.60 -17.33 -3.85
N MET A 138 -5.85 -16.23 -3.81
CA MET A 138 -6.20 -14.98 -4.48
C MET A 138 -6.30 -15.16 -6.00
N GLN A 139 -5.38 -15.89 -6.62
CA GLN A 139 -5.39 -16.13 -8.07
C GLN A 139 -6.65 -16.86 -8.55
N ALA A 140 -7.22 -17.72 -7.69
CA ALA A 140 -8.43 -18.47 -7.98
C ALA A 140 -9.73 -17.67 -7.82
N ARG A 141 -9.68 -16.40 -7.40
CA ARG A 141 -10.88 -15.56 -7.15
C ARG A 141 -11.30 -14.80 -8.40
N ASP A 142 -12.63 -14.61 -8.52
CA ASP A 142 -13.20 -13.66 -9.49
C ASP A 142 -13.08 -12.22 -8.98
N TRP A 143 -11.92 -11.63 -9.23
CA TRP A 143 -11.64 -10.24 -8.82
C TRP A 143 -12.55 -9.21 -9.47
N ARG A 144 -13.18 -9.53 -10.60
CA ARG A 144 -14.13 -8.62 -11.24
C ARG A 144 -15.41 -8.51 -10.42
N ALA A 145 -15.95 -9.63 -9.98
CA ALA A 145 -17.13 -9.68 -9.12
C ALA A 145 -16.83 -9.06 -7.74
N ILE A 146 -15.69 -9.41 -7.11
CA ILE A 146 -15.29 -8.86 -5.82
C ILE A 146 -15.16 -7.34 -5.88
N GLN A 147 -14.47 -6.79 -6.87
CA GLN A 147 -14.31 -5.34 -7.02
C GLN A 147 -15.61 -4.62 -7.36
N ALA A 148 -16.53 -5.26 -8.07
CA ALA A 148 -17.85 -4.69 -8.32
C ALA A 148 -18.66 -4.61 -7.02
N HIS A 149 -18.65 -5.65 -6.21
CA HIS A 149 -19.31 -5.68 -4.91
C HIS A 149 -18.70 -4.66 -3.94
N GLU A 150 -17.37 -4.61 -3.83
CA GLU A 150 -16.65 -3.61 -3.01
C GLU A 150 -17.02 -2.17 -3.40
N ARG A 151 -17.09 -1.86 -4.70
CA ARG A 151 -17.51 -0.53 -5.18
C ARG A 151 -18.93 -0.20 -4.77
N GLU A 152 -19.85 -1.15 -4.89
CA GLU A 152 -21.25 -0.93 -4.51
C GLU A 152 -21.38 -0.68 -3.01
N LEU A 153 -20.71 -1.46 -2.16
CA LEU A 153 -20.70 -1.23 -0.72
C LEU A 153 -20.08 0.12 -0.36
N THR A 154 -18.96 0.47 -1.03
CA THR A 154 -18.29 1.76 -0.83
C THR A 154 -19.22 2.92 -1.19
N ARG A 155 -19.92 2.83 -2.33
CA ARG A 155 -20.88 3.83 -2.76
C ARG A 155 -22.00 3.99 -1.74
N ARG A 156 -22.64 2.89 -1.32
CA ARG A 156 -23.72 2.91 -0.33
C ARG A 156 -23.28 3.54 0.99
N LEU A 157 -22.06 3.23 1.44
CA LEU A 157 -21.53 3.80 2.67
C LEU A 157 -21.28 5.31 2.54
N ILE A 158 -20.68 5.76 1.43
CA ILE A 158 -20.46 7.19 1.16
C ILE A 158 -21.78 7.93 1.06
N ASP A 159 -22.73 7.43 0.27
CA ASP A 159 -24.05 8.04 0.10
C ASP A 159 -24.78 8.15 1.46
N GLY A 160 -24.74 7.06 2.26
CA GLY A 160 -25.35 7.06 3.59
C GLY A 160 -24.69 7.99 4.60
N LEU A 161 -23.37 8.20 4.52
CA LEU A 161 -22.66 9.13 5.40
C LEU A 161 -22.88 10.60 5.00
N THR A 162 -22.97 10.90 3.71
CA THR A 162 -23.04 12.28 3.22
C THR A 162 -24.40 12.94 3.38
N ILE A 163 -25.45 12.19 3.72
CA ILE A 163 -26.77 12.76 4.04
C ILE A 163 -26.82 13.44 5.42
N PHE A 164 -25.89 13.13 6.32
CA PHE A 164 -25.88 13.70 7.65
C PHE A 164 -25.08 14.98 7.71
N GLU A 165 -25.71 16.05 8.19
CA GLU A 165 -25.02 17.30 8.48
C GLU A 165 -23.95 17.08 9.54
N GLY A 166 -22.76 17.67 9.34
CA GLY A 166 -21.62 17.51 10.25
C GLY A 166 -20.76 16.27 10.00
N VAL A 167 -21.17 15.34 9.13
CA VAL A 167 -20.34 14.24 8.69
C VAL A 167 -19.53 14.66 7.46
N ARG A 168 -18.23 14.42 7.50
CA ARG A 168 -17.32 14.72 6.38
C ARG A 168 -16.52 13.48 6.00
N VAL A 169 -16.73 12.97 4.79
CA VAL A 169 -15.90 11.92 4.21
C VAL A 169 -14.58 12.50 3.73
N LEU A 170 -13.45 11.86 4.08
CA LEU A 170 -12.12 12.29 3.66
C LEU A 170 -11.72 11.64 2.34
N GLY A 171 -11.22 12.46 1.42
CA GLY A 171 -10.81 12.03 0.09
C GLY A 171 -11.92 12.06 -0.95
N PRO A 172 -11.72 11.45 -2.14
CA PRO A 172 -12.66 11.51 -3.25
C PRO A 172 -13.97 10.78 -2.89
N LEU A 173 -15.10 11.33 -3.32
CA LEU A 173 -16.42 10.66 -3.19
C LEU A 173 -16.66 9.68 -4.35
N ASP A 174 -15.98 9.87 -5.48
CA ASP A 174 -16.03 8.96 -6.63
C ASP A 174 -15.43 7.59 -6.27
N THR A 175 -16.20 6.54 -6.53
CA THR A 175 -15.84 5.15 -6.22
C THR A 175 -15.05 4.43 -7.31
N HIS A 176 -14.89 5.03 -8.51
CA HIS A 176 -14.09 4.43 -9.59
C HIS A 176 -12.60 4.46 -9.27
N ASN A 177 -12.14 5.56 -8.68
CA ASN A 177 -10.75 5.78 -8.28
C ASN A 177 -10.51 5.54 -6.79
N ARG A 178 -11.28 4.64 -6.18
CA ARG A 178 -11.24 4.34 -4.76
C ARG A 178 -11.37 2.83 -4.51
N ARG A 179 -10.81 2.35 -3.40
CA ARG A 179 -11.05 1.02 -2.85
C ARG A 179 -11.86 1.10 -1.56
N GLY A 180 -12.28 -0.03 -1.03
CA GLY A 180 -13.18 -0.19 0.11
C GLY A 180 -12.70 0.36 1.44
N VAL A 181 -12.06 1.53 1.43
CA VAL A 181 -11.62 2.26 2.62
C VAL A 181 -12.34 3.60 2.63
N VAL A 182 -13.18 3.84 3.63
CA VAL A 182 -13.93 5.09 3.81
C VAL A 182 -13.60 5.67 5.18
N THR A 183 -12.88 6.78 5.18
CA THR A 183 -12.54 7.53 6.38
C THR A 183 -13.40 8.78 6.46
N PHE A 184 -13.92 9.06 7.65
CA PHE A 184 -14.81 10.19 7.89
C PHE A 184 -14.59 10.80 9.28
N SER A 185 -14.97 12.03 9.44
CA SER A 185 -15.06 12.73 10.73
C SER A 185 -16.49 13.20 10.99
N ILE A 186 -16.84 13.35 12.24
CA ILE A 186 -18.13 13.90 12.69
C ILE A 186 -17.83 15.15 13.52
N LYS A 187 -18.43 16.28 13.16
CA LYS A 187 -18.24 17.55 13.87
C LYS A 187 -18.66 17.40 15.33
N GLY A 188 -17.78 17.78 16.25
CA GLY A 188 -18.03 17.73 17.68
C GLY A 188 -17.74 16.38 18.37
N PHE A 189 -17.31 15.35 17.62
CA PHE A 189 -16.98 14.04 18.18
C PHE A 189 -15.55 13.64 17.84
N SER A 190 -14.85 13.01 18.81
CA SER A 190 -13.56 12.39 18.54
C SER A 190 -13.72 11.11 17.72
N ALA A 191 -12.64 10.72 17.01
CA ALA A 191 -12.65 9.46 16.28
C ALA A 191 -12.85 8.24 17.19
N GLU A 192 -12.30 8.30 18.39
CA GLU A 192 -12.42 7.26 19.42
C GLU A 192 -13.84 7.13 19.94
N ASP A 193 -14.55 8.25 20.19
CA ASP A 193 -15.94 8.22 20.66
C ASP A 193 -16.88 7.66 19.60
N VAL A 194 -16.66 8.03 18.32
CA VAL A 194 -17.40 7.46 17.19
C VAL A 194 -17.20 5.95 17.11
N CYS A 195 -15.94 5.48 17.20
CA CYS A 195 -15.64 4.05 17.16
C CYS A 195 -16.25 3.31 18.35
N ARG A 196 -16.13 3.84 19.58
CA ARG A 196 -16.71 3.24 20.79
C ARG A 196 -18.23 3.15 20.72
N PHE A 197 -18.89 4.20 20.24
CA PHE A 197 -20.34 4.20 20.08
C PHE A 197 -20.81 3.13 19.09
N LEU A 198 -20.14 3.03 17.94
CA LEU A 198 -20.48 2.06 16.89
C LEU A 198 -20.12 0.63 17.27
N ASP A 199 -19.04 0.43 18.02
CA ASP A 199 -18.69 -0.89 18.59
C ASP A 199 -19.82 -1.43 19.50
N GLY A 200 -20.39 -0.56 20.34
CA GLY A 200 -21.59 -0.89 21.12
C GLY A 200 -22.84 -1.21 20.29
N LYS A 201 -22.82 -0.97 18.98
CA LYS A 201 -23.86 -1.35 18.01
C LYS A 201 -23.43 -2.52 17.12
N GLY A 202 -22.31 -3.16 17.39
CA GLY A 202 -21.79 -4.27 16.61
C GLY A 202 -21.10 -3.86 15.30
N VAL A 203 -20.72 -2.57 15.16
CA VAL A 203 -20.01 -2.07 13.96
C VAL A 203 -18.57 -1.72 14.31
N ALA A 204 -17.63 -2.55 13.86
CA ALA A 204 -16.21 -2.38 14.10
C ALA A 204 -15.59 -1.35 13.12
N LEU A 205 -15.04 -0.26 13.68
CA LEU A 205 -14.29 0.76 12.96
C LEU A 205 -12.89 0.95 13.57
N ARG A 206 -12.01 1.59 12.86
CA ARG A 206 -10.73 2.03 13.38
C ARG A 206 -10.71 3.55 13.55
N GLY A 207 -10.39 4.04 14.76
CA GLY A 207 -10.18 5.46 15.07
C GLY A 207 -8.72 5.89 14.99
N GLY A 208 -8.48 7.18 14.78
CA GLY A 208 -7.18 7.82 14.88
C GLY A 208 -6.58 8.28 13.54
N TYR A 209 -5.25 8.26 13.45
CA TYR A 209 -4.51 8.81 12.29
C TYR A 209 -4.17 7.78 11.20
N HIS A 210 -4.48 6.52 11.40
CA HIS A 210 -4.26 5.44 10.41
C HIS A 210 -2.82 5.32 9.90
N CYS A 211 -1.82 5.62 10.74
CA CYS A 211 -0.39 5.69 10.37
C CYS A 211 -0.07 6.75 9.29
N ALA A 212 -0.90 7.79 9.16
CA ALA A 212 -0.76 8.85 8.17
C ALA A 212 -1.16 10.22 8.76
N GLN A 213 -0.61 10.55 9.94
CA GLN A 213 -0.95 11.76 10.69
C GLN A 213 -0.83 13.06 9.87
N PRO A 214 0.23 13.27 9.05
CA PRO A 214 0.31 14.47 8.22
C PRO A 214 -0.85 14.59 7.24
N LEU A 215 -1.28 13.48 6.64
CA LEU A 215 -2.41 13.47 5.70
C LEU A 215 -3.73 13.78 6.40
N VAL A 216 -3.99 13.14 7.56
CA VAL A 216 -5.22 13.37 8.34
C VAL A 216 -5.29 14.82 8.79
N ARG A 217 -4.19 15.39 9.26
CA ARG A 217 -4.09 16.82 9.62
C ARG A 217 -4.26 17.76 8.43
N ALA A 218 -3.78 17.37 7.24
CA ALA A 218 -4.01 18.17 6.03
C ALA A 218 -5.49 18.27 5.64
N PHE A 219 -6.33 17.34 6.09
CA PHE A 219 -7.78 17.45 6.01
C PHE A 219 -8.39 18.35 7.09
N GLY A 220 -7.59 18.91 8.00
CA GLY A 220 -8.06 19.80 9.08
C GLY A 220 -8.76 19.07 10.23
N VAL A 221 -8.46 17.78 10.44
CA VAL A 221 -9.01 16.97 11.54
C VAL A 221 -7.90 16.34 12.38
N ASP A 222 -8.18 16.18 13.68
CA ASP A 222 -7.26 15.56 14.64
C ASP A 222 -7.70 14.11 14.95
N GLY A 223 -7.60 13.26 13.90
CA GLY A 223 -8.12 11.91 13.91
C GLY A 223 -9.40 11.74 13.11
N ALA A 224 -9.67 10.53 12.67
CA ALA A 224 -10.87 10.18 11.91
C ALA A 224 -11.27 8.73 12.13
N ALA A 225 -12.54 8.41 11.96
CA ALA A 225 -13.04 7.04 11.96
C ALA A 225 -12.93 6.44 10.55
N ARG A 226 -12.47 5.18 10.44
CA ARG A 226 -12.29 4.49 9.17
C ARG A 226 -13.06 3.18 9.13
N ALA A 227 -13.95 3.07 8.16
CA ALA A 227 -14.54 1.81 7.74
C ALA A 227 -13.66 1.15 6.67
N SER A 228 -13.52 -0.18 6.74
CA SER A 228 -12.86 -1.01 5.72
C SER A 228 -13.82 -2.12 5.30
N LEU A 229 -14.06 -2.27 4.00
CA LEU A 229 -15.03 -3.16 3.38
C LEU A 229 -14.34 -4.35 2.74
#